data_48a738274c02153acebc4978d91e56ee
#
_entry.id   48a738274c02153acebc4978d91e56ee
#
_cell.length_a   1.000
_cell.length_b   1.000
_cell.length_c   1.000
_cell.angle_alpha   90.00
_cell.angle_beta   90.00
_cell.angle_gamma   90.00
#
_symmetry.space_group_name_H-M   'P 1'
#
loop_
_entity.id
_entity.type
_entity.pdbx_description
1 polymer ?
#
loop_
_entity_poly.entity_id
_entity_poly.type
_entity_poly.pdbx_seq_one_letter_code
_entity_poly.pdbx_strand_id
1 'polypeptide(L)'
;MSDPGQHTGEGKNTMAFSSDKEEQQFCNRLRDLANKSYQQNIYTFSAFLGLSEISVYEQMKKEISFAHPMLFGGYEMAERQMVRFGSPEEFGYEEEFPITCIHVTPLLAKFADELSHRDFLGALMNLGMERSCIGDIRTGEKEGYIFCIRSMADFICENLLQIKHTHVKCEKTDPAVSFSFEKPGEQEVLVSSLRLDGCISRLCNLSRSESLQMFAAGRVFVNGRLTENNSRPLAVGDVVNVRGFGKFIFAEEKYTTKKGKLCLRFETFT
;
A
#
# COMPACT_ATOMS: atom_id res chain seq x y z
N MET A 1 -44.72 -17.40 -4.60
CA MET A 1 -44.02 -16.79 -3.46
C MET A 1 -42.58 -17.23 -3.60
N SER A 2 -41.77 -16.43 -4.23
CA SER A 2 -40.36 -16.72 -4.52
C SER A 2 -39.56 -15.55 -3.98
N ASP A 3 -38.63 -15.89 -3.09
CA ASP A 3 -37.76 -15.00 -2.40
C ASP A 3 -36.62 -14.51 -3.34
N PRO A 4 -36.34 -13.22 -3.49
CA PRO A 4 -35.23 -12.75 -4.28
C PRO A 4 -33.97 -12.71 -3.41
N GLY A 5 -33.05 -13.61 -3.71
CA GLY A 5 -31.72 -13.70 -3.08
C GLY A 5 -30.95 -12.39 -3.15
N GLN A 6 -30.47 -11.98 -2.00
CA GLN A 6 -29.52 -10.90 -1.81
C GLN A 6 -28.15 -11.29 -2.39
N HIS A 7 -27.78 -10.69 -3.52
CA HIS A 7 -26.40 -10.66 -3.97
C HIS A 7 -25.64 -9.57 -3.20
N THR A 8 -25.01 -9.95 -2.12
CA THR A 8 -23.95 -9.15 -1.50
C THR A 8 -22.71 -9.24 -2.36
N GLY A 9 -22.49 -8.20 -3.18
CA GLY A 9 -21.22 -8.03 -3.90
C GLY A 9 -20.09 -7.75 -2.91
N GLU A 10 -19.40 -8.78 -2.49
CA GLU A 10 -18.10 -8.64 -1.79
C GLU A 10 -17.08 -8.09 -2.78
N GLY A 11 -16.77 -6.80 -2.64
CA GLY A 11 -15.65 -6.18 -3.31
C GLY A 11 -14.36 -6.90 -2.92
N LYS A 12 -13.83 -7.73 -3.82
CA LYS A 12 -12.52 -8.36 -3.71
C LYS A 12 -11.46 -7.26 -3.70
N ASN A 13 -11.12 -6.78 -2.53
CA ASN A 13 -9.97 -5.91 -2.32
C ASN A 13 -8.71 -6.79 -2.38
N THR A 14 -8.16 -6.97 -3.58
CA THR A 14 -7.04 -7.87 -3.88
C THR A 14 -5.74 -7.28 -3.34
N MET A 15 -5.44 -7.53 -2.07
CA MET A 15 -4.17 -7.15 -1.43
C MET A 15 -3.16 -8.31 -1.38
N ALA A 16 -3.42 -9.45 -2.01
CA ALA A 16 -2.52 -10.60 -2.03
C ALA A 16 -2.67 -11.36 -3.34
N PHE A 17 -1.62 -12.08 -3.75
CA PHE A 17 -1.73 -13.04 -4.84
C PHE A 17 -2.80 -14.08 -4.52
N SER A 18 -3.66 -14.37 -5.47
CA SER A 18 -4.73 -15.35 -5.32
C SER A 18 -4.21 -16.79 -5.55
N SER A 19 -3.02 -16.93 -6.16
CA SER A 19 -2.38 -18.21 -6.46
C SER A 19 -0.87 -18.10 -6.68
N ASP A 20 -0.14 -19.20 -6.49
CA ASP A 20 1.29 -19.33 -6.81
C ASP A 20 1.58 -18.99 -8.28
N LYS A 21 0.62 -19.24 -9.17
CA LYS A 21 0.74 -18.92 -10.60
C LYS A 21 0.80 -17.42 -10.85
N GLU A 22 0.00 -16.64 -10.16
CA GLU A 22 0.00 -15.16 -10.28
C GLU A 22 1.31 -14.59 -9.73
N GLU A 23 1.80 -15.10 -8.61
CA GLU A 23 3.09 -14.72 -8.05
C GLU A 23 4.24 -15.04 -9.04
N GLN A 24 4.22 -16.22 -9.64
CA GLN A 24 5.22 -16.62 -10.63
C GLN A 24 5.16 -15.71 -11.90
N GLN A 25 3.98 -15.38 -12.37
CA GLN A 25 3.80 -14.44 -13.49
C GLN A 25 4.32 -13.05 -13.15
N PHE A 26 4.10 -12.57 -11.93
CA PHE A 26 4.64 -11.31 -11.44
C PHE A 26 6.18 -11.33 -11.40
N CYS A 27 6.79 -12.38 -10.85
CA CYS A 27 8.24 -12.56 -10.84
C CYS A 27 8.83 -12.55 -12.26
N ASN A 28 8.22 -13.27 -13.20
CA ASN A 28 8.68 -13.31 -14.59
C ASN A 28 8.61 -11.91 -15.22
N ARG A 29 7.54 -11.15 -14.99
CA ARG A 29 7.41 -9.78 -15.48
C ARG A 29 8.51 -8.86 -14.97
N LEU A 30 8.88 -8.95 -13.69
CA LEU A 30 9.99 -8.16 -13.14
C LEU A 30 11.34 -8.55 -13.76
N ARG A 31 11.59 -9.87 -13.98
CA ARG A 31 12.78 -10.35 -14.68
C ARG A 31 12.86 -9.80 -16.11
N ASP A 32 11.74 -9.82 -16.82
CA ASP A 32 11.67 -9.32 -18.21
C ASP A 32 11.97 -7.82 -18.27
N LEU A 33 11.44 -7.03 -17.33
CA LEU A 33 11.74 -5.60 -17.21
C LEU A 33 13.21 -5.34 -16.89
N ALA A 34 13.79 -6.07 -15.94
CA ALA A 34 15.20 -5.98 -15.58
C ALA A 34 16.11 -6.35 -16.75
N ASN A 35 15.84 -7.46 -17.43
CA ASN A 35 16.59 -7.89 -18.62
C ASN A 35 16.49 -6.89 -19.76
N LYS A 36 15.30 -6.37 -20.04
CA LYS A 36 15.09 -5.36 -21.07
C LYS A 36 15.88 -4.09 -20.78
N SER A 37 15.83 -3.60 -19.53
CA SER A 37 16.60 -2.42 -19.12
C SER A 37 18.09 -2.62 -19.35
N TYR A 38 18.63 -3.73 -18.86
CA TYR A 38 20.05 -4.06 -18.96
C TYR A 38 20.53 -4.27 -20.40
N GLN A 39 19.77 -5.02 -21.21
CA GLN A 39 20.17 -5.34 -22.59
C GLN A 39 20.08 -4.16 -23.57
N GLN A 40 19.14 -3.24 -23.31
CA GLN A 40 18.84 -2.14 -24.22
C GLN A 40 19.36 -0.78 -23.72
N ASN A 41 19.94 -0.72 -22.51
CA ASN A 41 20.37 0.51 -21.83
C ASN A 41 19.26 1.58 -21.78
N ILE A 42 18.05 1.16 -21.41
CA ILE A 42 16.88 2.03 -21.24
C ILE A 42 16.25 1.82 -19.86
N TYR A 43 15.63 2.87 -19.33
CA TYR A 43 14.80 2.71 -18.15
C TYR A 43 13.55 1.89 -18.46
N THR A 44 13.18 0.99 -17.54
CA THR A 44 11.91 0.29 -17.59
C THR A 44 11.22 0.41 -16.23
N PHE A 45 9.88 0.38 -16.24
CA PHE A 45 9.07 0.61 -15.06
C PHE A 45 8.03 -0.49 -14.90
N SER A 46 7.80 -0.91 -13.65
CA SER A 46 6.63 -1.72 -13.33
C SER A 46 5.36 -0.87 -13.26
N ALA A 47 4.20 -1.51 -13.14
CA ALA A 47 3.00 -0.86 -12.62
C ALA A 47 3.15 -0.57 -11.11
N PHE A 48 2.18 0.11 -10.49
CA PHE A 48 2.15 0.27 -9.04
C PHE A 48 1.96 -1.08 -8.32
N LEU A 49 2.89 -1.41 -7.47
CA LEU A 49 2.91 -2.60 -6.64
C LEU A 49 2.22 -2.34 -5.30
N GLY A 50 1.43 -3.30 -4.83
CA GLY A 50 0.92 -3.32 -3.47
C GLY A 50 1.90 -4.01 -2.51
N LEU A 51 1.57 -4.04 -1.21
CA LEU A 51 2.44 -4.59 -0.18
C LEU A 51 2.87 -6.04 -0.43
N SER A 52 1.95 -6.90 -0.91
CA SER A 52 2.28 -8.30 -1.23
C SER A 52 3.27 -8.42 -2.39
N GLU A 53 3.12 -7.59 -3.41
CA GLU A 53 4.00 -7.55 -4.58
C GLU A 53 5.38 -6.98 -4.22
N ILE A 54 5.42 -5.94 -3.36
CA ILE A 54 6.68 -5.40 -2.82
C ILE A 54 7.40 -6.47 -1.97
N SER A 55 6.67 -7.25 -1.18
CA SER A 55 7.25 -8.35 -0.40
C SER A 55 7.90 -9.42 -1.29
N VAL A 56 7.30 -9.74 -2.44
CA VAL A 56 7.89 -10.65 -3.44
C VAL A 56 9.10 -10.02 -4.13
N TYR A 57 8.97 -8.75 -4.52
CA TYR A 57 10.10 -8.00 -5.10
C TYR A 57 11.32 -8.01 -4.17
N GLU A 58 11.17 -7.75 -2.87
CA GLU A 58 12.28 -7.77 -1.92
C GLU A 58 12.97 -9.16 -1.82
N GLN A 59 12.20 -10.27 -1.98
CA GLN A 59 12.77 -11.61 -2.01
C GLN A 59 13.64 -11.86 -3.25
N MET A 60 13.23 -11.32 -4.41
CA MET A 60 13.94 -11.49 -5.67
C MET A 60 14.94 -10.37 -6.00
N LYS A 61 15.04 -9.35 -5.17
CA LYS A 61 15.87 -8.15 -5.38
C LYS A 61 17.35 -8.47 -5.70
N LYS A 62 17.91 -9.49 -5.04
CA LYS A 62 19.29 -9.94 -5.32
C LYS A 62 19.45 -10.50 -6.73
N GLU A 63 18.45 -11.22 -7.22
CA GLU A 63 18.43 -11.83 -8.55
C GLU A 63 18.43 -10.77 -9.66
N ILE A 64 17.68 -9.67 -9.46
CA ILE A 64 17.51 -8.58 -10.43
C ILE A 64 18.38 -7.37 -10.16
N SER A 65 19.34 -7.48 -9.23
CA SER A 65 20.20 -6.35 -8.80
C SER A 65 21.10 -5.81 -9.91
N PHE A 66 21.43 -6.61 -10.92
CA PHE A 66 22.22 -6.22 -12.08
C PHE A 66 21.58 -5.10 -12.92
N ALA A 67 20.28 -4.88 -12.78
CA ALA A 67 19.55 -3.83 -13.50
C ALA A 67 19.21 -2.62 -12.59
N HIS A 68 19.88 -2.47 -11.44
CA HIS A 68 19.75 -1.34 -10.51
C HIS A 68 18.30 -1.00 -10.14
N PRO A 69 17.52 -1.94 -9.56
CA PRO A 69 16.12 -1.71 -9.22
C PRO A 69 15.97 -0.65 -8.12
N MET A 70 15.05 0.30 -8.32
CA MET A 70 14.70 1.35 -7.36
C MET A 70 13.18 1.42 -7.18
N LEU A 71 12.71 1.51 -5.93
CA LEU A 71 11.30 1.70 -5.59
C LEU A 71 10.99 3.17 -5.33
N PHE A 72 9.87 3.65 -5.88
CA PHE A 72 9.32 4.97 -5.57
C PHE A 72 7.81 5.00 -5.86
N GLY A 73 7.05 5.74 -5.05
CA GLY A 73 5.59 5.83 -5.21
C GLY A 73 5.06 7.25 -5.38
N GLY A 74 5.95 8.21 -5.70
CA GLY A 74 5.60 9.62 -5.88
C GLY A 74 5.90 10.48 -4.64
N TYR A 75 6.16 9.87 -3.49
CA TYR A 75 6.59 10.52 -2.26
C TYR A 75 7.26 9.51 -1.32
N GLU A 76 7.98 10.01 -0.30
CA GLU A 76 8.88 9.18 0.54
C GLU A 76 8.16 8.05 1.29
N MET A 77 6.94 8.31 1.79
CA MET A 77 6.17 7.36 2.61
C MET A 77 5.12 6.56 1.82
N ALA A 78 5.27 6.48 0.50
CA ALA A 78 4.28 5.80 -0.35
C ALA A 78 4.20 4.30 -0.07
N GLU A 79 2.98 3.80 0.13
CA GLU A 79 2.71 2.37 0.33
C GLU A 79 2.71 1.60 -0.99
N ARG A 80 2.16 2.21 -2.03
CA ARG A 80 2.16 1.67 -3.38
C ARG A 80 3.28 2.29 -4.17
N GLN A 81 4.16 1.46 -4.70
CA GLN A 81 5.38 1.92 -5.36
C GLN A 81 5.56 1.24 -6.71
N MET A 82 6.25 1.89 -7.61
CA MET A 82 6.73 1.30 -8.87
C MET A 82 8.20 0.91 -8.71
N VAL A 83 8.63 -0.12 -9.41
CA VAL A 83 10.06 -0.43 -9.58
C VAL A 83 10.53 0.21 -10.88
N ARG A 84 11.57 1.03 -10.82
CA ARG A 84 12.36 1.48 -11.96
C ARG A 84 13.60 0.60 -12.06
N PHE A 85 13.96 0.15 -13.24
CA PHE A 85 15.22 -0.50 -13.56
C PHE A 85 16.05 0.44 -14.42
N GLY A 86 17.36 0.46 -14.18
CA GLY A 86 18.33 1.32 -14.85
C GLY A 86 19.03 2.28 -13.90
N SER A 87 20.20 2.75 -14.29
CA SER A 87 21.09 3.60 -13.53
C SER A 87 21.55 4.79 -14.34
N PRO A 88 21.53 6.02 -13.78
CA PRO A 88 22.06 7.21 -14.45
C PRO A 88 23.55 7.09 -14.77
N GLU A 89 24.31 6.39 -13.92
CA GLU A 89 25.73 6.17 -14.07
C GLU A 89 26.07 5.32 -15.31
N GLU A 90 25.17 4.34 -15.63
CA GLU A 90 25.37 3.46 -16.78
C GLU A 90 24.80 4.05 -18.07
N PHE A 91 23.64 4.74 -17.99
CA PHE A 91 22.93 5.22 -19.17
C PHE A 91 23.33 6.65 -19.57
N GLY A 92 23.95 7.42 -18.67
CA GLY A 92 24.34 8.81 -18.91
C GLY A 92 23.18 9.82 -18.87
N TYR A 93 21.97 9.38 -18.49
CA TYR A 93 20.80 10.23 -18.28
C TYR A 93 19.95 9.66 -17.17
N GLU A 94 19.11 10.48 -16.55
CA GLU A 94 18.11 10.04 -15.58
C GLU A 94 16.71 10.18 -16.18
N GLU A 95 15.88 9.16 -16.00
CA GLU A 95 14.46 9.17 -16.31
C GLU A 95 13.64 9.12 -15.02
N GLU A 96 12.79 10.12 -14.86
CA GLU A 96 11.89 10.20 -13.72
C GLU A 96 10.83 9.10 -13.75
N PHE A 97 10.37 8.69 -12.55
CA PHE A 97 9.23 7.80 -12.45
C PHE A 97 8.01 8.41 -13.16
N PRO A 98 7.29 7.62 -13.99
CA PRO A 98 6.12 8.10 -14.70
C PRO A 98 4.89 8.23 -13.78
N ILE A 99 5.06 8.92 -12.66
CA ILE A 99 4.05 9.15 -11.63
C ILE A 99 3.58 10.60 -11.70
N THR A 100 2.29 10.81 -11.51
CA THR A 100 1.67 12.14 -11.39
C THR A 100 0.76 12.13 -10.17
N CYS A 101 0.76 13.24 -9.43
CA CYS A 101 -0.20 13.51 -8.36
C CYS A 101 -1.34 14.36 -8.89
N ILE A 102 -2.57 14.01 -8.54
CA ILE A 102 -3.79 14.76 -8.87
C ILE A 102 -4.43 15.22 -7.57
N HIS A 103 -4.62 16.52 -7.42
CA HIS A 103 -5.39 17.12 -6.34
C HIS A 103 -6.86 17.15 -6.72
N VAL A 104 -7.70 16.61 -5.86
CA VAL A 104 -9.15 16.52 -6.04
C VAL A 104 -9.83 17.38 -4.99
N THR A 105 -10.55 18.38 -5.42
CA THR A 105 -11.27 19.33 -4.55
C THR A 105 -12.76 19.37 -4.88
N PRO A 106 -13.65 19.58 -3.90
CA PRO A 106 -15.06 19.75 -4.16
C PRO A 106 -15.34 21.08 -4.85
N LEU A 107 -16.25 21.10 -5.81
CA LEU A 107 -16.71 22.37 -6.43
C LEU A 107 -17.41 23.29 -5.44
N LEU A 108 -18.10 22.72 -4.44
CA LEU A 108 -18.83 23.45 -3.39
C LEU A 108 -18.50 22.83 -2.03
N ALA A 109 -17.47 23.32 -1.36
CA ALA A 109 -16.98 22.78 -0.08
C ALA A 109 -18.04 22.75 1.03
N LYS A 110 -19.04 23.67 1.01
CA LYS A 110 -20.10 23.72 2.03
C LYS A 110 -21.00 22.50 2.02
N PHE A 111 -21.20 21.87 0.85
CA PHE A 111 -22.10 20.73 0.66
C PHE A 111 -21.34 19.44 0.34
N ALA A 112 -20.02 19.44 0.48
CA ALA A 112 -19.21 18.27 0.21
C ALA A 112 -19.34 17.23 1.33
N ASP A 113 -19.50 15.97 0.92
CA ASP A 113 -19.38 14.81 1.83
C ASP A 113 -17.96 14.71 2.40
N GLU A 114 -17.84 14.08 3.55
CA GLU A 114 -16.55 13.54 3.97
C GLU A 114 -16.23 12.33 3.10
N LEU A 115 -15.16 12.44 2.31
CA LEU A 115 -14.76 11.42 1.36
C LEU A 115 -13.65 10.55 1.95
N SER A 116 -13.90 9.27 2.00
CA SER A 116 -12.92 8.27 2.45
C SER A 116 -12.07 7.76 1.28
N HIS A 117 -10.93 7.14 1.58
CA HIS A 117 -10.11 6.41 0.60
C HIS A 117 -10.95 5.46 -0.30
N ARG A 118 -11.93 4.76 0.29
CA ARG A 118 -12.81 3.83 -0.45
C ARG A 118 -13.68 4.54 -1.48
N ASP A 119 -14.10 5.75 -1.18
CA ASP A 119 -14.98 6.53 -2.08
C ASP A 119 -14.19 6.97 -3.31
N PHE A 120 -12.96 7.46 -3.11
CA PHE A 120 -12.04 7.78 -4.20
C PHE A 120 -11.73 6.55 -5.05
N LEU A 121 -11.33 5.46 -4.41
CA LEU A 121 -11.00 4.22 -5.11
C LEU A 121 -12.20 3.67 -5.89
N GLY A 122 -13.38 3.66 -5.29
CA GLY A 122 -14.62 3.22 -5.94
C GLY A 122 -14.96 4.06 -7.17
N ALA A 123 -14.81 5.38 -7.09
CA ALA A 123 -15.02 6.27 -8.21
C ALA A 123 -14.04 6.00 -9.36
N LEU A 124 -12.76 5.79 -9.08
CA LEU A 124 -11.74 5.44 -10.08
C LEU A 124 -12.00 4.07 -10.72
N MET A 125 -12.41 3.07 -9.94
CA MET A 125 -12.78 1.75 -10.47
C MET A 125 -14.01 1.83 -11.38
N ASN A 126 -14.99 2.69 -11.05
CA ASN A 126 -16.17 2.92 -11.89
C ASN A 126 -15.84 3.60 -13.23
N LEU A 127 -14.72 4.31 -13.33
CA LEU A 127 -14.18 4.81 -14.61
C LEU A 127 -13.49 3.71 -15.45
N GLY A 128 -13.46 2.46 -14.98
CA GLY A 128 -12.81 1.35 -15.66
C GLY A 128 -11.28 1.29 -15.48
N MET A 129 -10.73 2.02 -14.52
CA MET A 129 -9.29 2.01 -14.26
C MET A 129 -8.85 0.73 -13.57
N GLU A 130 -7.68 0.22 -13.94
CA GLU A 130 -7.04 -0.86 -13.21
C GLU A 130 -6.35 -0.37 -11.93
N ARG A 131 -6.40 -1.15 -10.87
CA ARG A 131 -5.73 -0.83 -9.60
C ARG A 131 -4.21 -0.67 -9.76
N SER A 132 -3.64 -1.37 -10.73
CA SER A 132 -2.21 -1.31 -11.09
C SER A 132 -1.77 0.06 -11.65
N CYS A 133 -2.70 0.86 -12.16
CA CYS A 133 -2.44 2.23 -12.65
C CYS A 133 -2.51 3.28 -11.55
N ILE A 134 -2.96 2.91 -10.34
CA ILE A 134 -3.24 3.83 -9.23
C ILE A 134 -2.27 3.53 -8.08
N GLY A 135 -1.54 4.55 -7.66
CA GLY A 135 -0.70 4.55 -6.47
C GLY A 135 -1.52 4.74 -5.19
N ASP A 136 -0.99 5.54 -4.29
CA ASP A 136 -1.68 5.90 -3.07
C ASP A 136 -2.80 6.91 -3.34
N ILE A 137 -3.82 6.85 -2.50
CA ILE A 137 -4.87 7.85 -2.39
C ILE A 137 -4.78 8.41 -0.98
N ARG A 138 -4.54 9.71 -0.86
CA ARG A 138 -4.49 10.41 0.43
C ARG A 138 -5.72 11.30 0.54
N THR A 139 -6.43 11.20 1.66
CA THR A 139 -7.64 11.98 1.91
C THR A 139 -7.39 13.02 2.98
N GLY A 140 -7.80 14.26 2.72
CA GLY A 140 -7.91 15.35 3.68
C GLY A 140 -9.35 15.55 4.15
N GLU A 141 -9.64 16.66 4.83
CA GLU A 141 -10.96 16.91 5.41
C GLU A 141 -12.09 16.94 4.36
N LYS A 142 -11.87 17.50 3.18
CA LYS A 142 -12.84 17.52 2.06
C LYS A 142 -12.17 17.44 0.69
N GLU A 143 -10.94 17.05 0.66
CA GLU A 143 -10.11 16.96 -0.53
C GLU A 143 -9.36 15.65 -0.55
N GLY A 144 -8.72 15.34 -1.66
CA GLY A 144 -7.88 14.16 -1.75
C GLY A 144 -6.81 14.32 -2.81
N TYR A 145 -5.85 13.42 -2.73
CA TYR A 145 -4.74 13.37 -3.65
C TYR A 145 -4.61 11.96 -4.18
N ILE A 146 -4.54 11.84 -5.50
CA ILE A 146 -4.47 10.56 -6.20
C ILE A 146 -3.11 10.50 -6.89
N PHE A 147 -2.30 9.52 -6.53
CA PHE A 147 -1.10 9.18 -7.29
C PHE A 147 -1.47 8.18 -8.38
N CYS A 148 -1.05 8.43 -9.60
CA CYS A 148 -1.34 7.54 -10.74
C CYS A 148 -0.20 7.53 -11.75
N ILE A 149 -0.20 6.57 -12.67
CA ILE A 149 0.70 6.61 -13.81
C ILE A 149 0.41 7.86 -14.66
N ARG A 150 1.47 8.54 -15.11
CA ARG A 150 1.39 9.83 -15.82
C ARG A 150 0.44 9.79 -17.02
N SER A 151 0.43 8.69 -17.77
CA SER A 151 -0.42 8.51 -18.95
C SER A 151 -1.92 8.48 -18.65
N MET A 152 -2.33 8.23 -17.40
CA MET A 152 -3.73 8.21 -16.97
C MET A 152 -4.19 9.51 -16.32
N ALA A 153 -3.29 10.45 -16.08
CA ALA A 153 -3.60 11.65 -15.31
C ALA A 153 -4.64 12.55 -16.02
N ASP A 154 -4.50 12.75 -17.33
CA ASP A 154 -5.45 13.55 -18.11
C ASP A 154 -6.83 12.90 -18.14
N PHE A 155 -6.88 11.58 -18.36
CA PHE A 155 -8.12 10.83 -18.32
C PHE A 155 -8.84 10.98 -16.98
N ILE A 156 -8.13 10.90 -15.85
CA ILE A 156 -8.72 11.11 -14.51
C ILE A 156 -9.23 12.53 -14.38
N CYS A 157 -8.43 13.54 -14.74
CA CYS A 157 -8.82 14.95 -14.62
C CYS A 157 -10.07 15.30 -15.43
N GLU A 158 -10.26 14.67 -16.58
CA GLU A 158 -11.38 14.92 -17.48
C GLU A 158 -12.65 14.14 -17.09
N ASN A 159 -12.52 12.98 -16.48
CA ASN A 159 -13.64 12.06 -16.27
C ASN A 159 -14.07 11.88 -14.80
N LEU A 160 -13.21 12.17 -13.82
CA LEU A 160 -13.57 12.10 -12.40
C LEU A 160 -14.29 13.39 -11.98
N LEU A 161 -15.57 13.48 -12.29
CA LEU A 161 -16.41 14.67 -12.04
C LEU A 161 -17.20 14.58 -10.74
N GLN A 162 -17.35 13.39 -10.17
CA GLN A 162 -18.16 13.16 -8.98
C GLN A 162 -17.63 11.98 -8.16
N ILE A 163 -17.63 12.14 -6.83
CA ILE A 163 -17.36 11.08 -5.85
C ILE A 163 -18.52 11.06 -4.86
N LYS A 164 -19.22 9.94 -4.68
CA LYS A 164 -20.52 9.87 -3.99
C LYS A 164 -21.51 10.90 -4.54
N HIS A 165 -21.91 11.88 -3.69
CA HIS A 165 -22.79 12.98 -4.04
C HIS A 165 -22.05 14.29 -4.27
N THR A 166 -20.71 14.29 -4.09
CA THR A 166 -19.86 15.48 -4.19
C THR A 166 -19.33 15.64 -5.60
N HIS A 167 -19.70 16.74 -6.28
CA HIS A 167 -19.03 17.13 -7.52
C HIS A 167 -17.63 17.65 -7.22
N VAL A 168 -16.65 17.19 -7.98
CA VAL A 168 -15.23 17.47 -7.75
C VAL A 168 -14.55 18.07 -8.98
N LYS A 169 -13.45 18.75 -8.74
CA LYS A 169 -12.48 19.22 -9.73
C LYS A 169 -11.16 18.50 -9.47
N CYS A 170 -10.51 18.04 -10.53
CA CYS A 170 -9.23 17.37 -10.50
C CYS A 170 -8.18 18.20 -11.21
N GLU A 171 -7.03 18.43 -10.57
CA GLU A 171 -5.90 19.18 -11.14
C GLU A 171 -4.59 18.46 -10.86
N LYS A 172 -3.69 18.39 -11.85
CA LYS A 172 -2.33 17.87 -11.63
C LYS A 172 -1.59 18.82 -10.69
N THR A 173 -0.87 18.27 -9.73
CA THR A 173 -0.12 19.02 -8.72
C THR A 173 1.23 18.39 -8.44
N ASP A 174 2.15 19.19 -7.88
CA ASP A 174 3.39 18.68 -7.33
C ASP A 174 3.15 18.24 -5.88
N PRO A 175 3.38 16.95 -5.54
CA PRO A 175 3.19 16.45 -4.19
C PRO A 175 4.08 17.15 -3.16
N ALA A 176 5.26 17.63 -3.54
CA ALA A 176 6.19 18.31 -2.64
C ALA A 176 5.61 19.62 -2.05
N VAL A 177 4.65 20.25 -2.73
CA VAL A 177 4.05 21.54 -2.32
C VAL A 177 2.81 21.34 -1.45
N SER A 178 2.16 20.17 -1.48
CA SER A 178 0.79 19.99 -0.99
C SER A 178 0.65 19.17 0.28
N PHE A 179 1.71 18.51 0.75
CA PHE A 179 1.59 17.58 1.88
C PHE A 179 2.47 17.95 3.07
N SER A 180 1.84 18.31 4.18
CA SER A 180 2.42 18.01 5.48
C SER A 180 1.98 16.57 5.83
N PHE A 181 2.86 15.62 5.65
CA PHE A 181 2.58 14.25 6.10
C PHE A 181 2.42 14.27 7.62
N GLU A 182 1.24 13.91 8.11
CA GLU A 182 1.13 13.51 9.50
C GLU A 182 2.09 12.35 9.70
N LYS A 183 3.05 12.55 10.60
CA LYS A 183 3.95 11.45 10.98
C LYS A 183 3.09 10.32 11.53
N PRO A 184 3.41 9.06 11.20
CA PRO A 184 2.73 7.94 11.81
C PRO A 184 2.76 8.08 13.34
N GLY A 185 1.68 7.70 14.00
CA GLY A 185 1.67 7.61 15.45
C GLY A 185 2.72 6.59 15.89
N GLU A 186 3.29 6.76 17.07
CA GLU A 186 4.21 5.78 17.65
C GLU A 186 3.53 5.06 18.83
N GLN A 187 3.70 3.76 18.89
CA GLN A 187 3.21 2.94 20.00
C GLN A 187 4.31 2.00 20.50
N GLU A 188 4.56 2.03 21.81
CA GLU A 188 5.46 1.09 22.46
C GLU A 188 4.66 0.01 23.17
N VAL A 189 5.06 -1.24 22.98
CA VAL A 189 4.42 -2.39 23.62
C VAL A 189 5.43 -3.29 24.32
N LEU A 190 5.04 -3.84 25.48
CA LEU A 190 5.84 -4.81 26.21
C LEU A 190 5.30 -6.22 25.96
N VAL A 191 6.12 -7.06 25.34
CA VAL A 191 5.79 -8.46 25.01
C VAL A 191 6.82 -9.44 25.59
N SER A 192 6.44 -10.71 25.69
CA SER A 192 7.36 -11.76 26.18
C SER A 192 8.25 -12.31 25.07
N SER A 193 7.88 -12.12 23.79
CA SER A 193 8.60 -12.58 22.62
C SER A 193 8.09 -11.84 21.39
N LEU A 194 8.81 -11.93 20.26
CA LEU A 194 8.43 -11.33 18.98
C LEU A 194 7.26 -12.04 18.26
N ARG A 195 6.54 -12.92 18.95
CA ARG A 195 5.39 -13.63 18.36
C ARG A 195 4.28 -12.66 17.97
N LEU A 196 3.76 -12.87 16.78
CA LEU A 196 2.75 -12.02 16.15
C LEU A 196 1.45 -11.92 16.99
N ASP A 197 0.97 -13.06 17.57
CA ASP A 197 -0.22 -13.09 18.41
C ASP A 197 -0.08 -12.20 19.67
N GLY A 198 1.10 -12.23 20.29
CA GLY A 198 1.41 -11.44 21.47
C GLY A 198 1.53 -9.94 21.16
N CYS A 199 2.12 -9.61 20.01
CA CYS A 199 2.25 -8.23 19.54
C CYS A 199 0.87 -7.64 19.21
N ILE A 200 0.03 -8.36 18.44
CA ILE A 200 -1.33 -7.92 18.08
C ILE A 200 -2.20 -7.73 19.33
N SER A 201 -2.12 -8.66 20.29
CA SER A 201 -2.85 -8.53 21.56
C SER A 201 -2.56 -7.19 22.25
N ARG A 202 -1.30 -6.72 22.23
CA ARG A 202 -0.89 -5.45 22.83
C ARG A 202 -1.21 -4.25 21.98
N LEU A 203 -0.94 -4.32 20.68
CA LEU A 203 -1.19 -3.22 19.73
C LEU A 203 -2.68 -2.88 19.62
N CYS A 204 -3.53 -3.91 19.56
CA CYS A 204 -4.97 -3.74 19.39
C CYS A 204 -5.73 -3.75 20.73
N ASN A 205 -5.04 -3.80 21.88
CA ASN A 205 -5.64 -3.89 23.20
C ASN A 205 -6.65 -5.06 23.34
N LEU A 206 -6.28 -6.24 22.82
CA LEU A 206 -7.08 -7.45 22.81
C LEU A 206 -6.60 -8.44 23.88
N SER A 207 -7.50 -9.28 24.38
CA SER A 207 -7.13 -10.48 25.11
C SER A 207 -6.39 -11.47 24.17
N ARG A 208 -5.69 -12.43 24.75
CA ARG A 208 -4.97 -13.44 23.96
C ARG A 208 -5.91 -14.30 23.12
N SER A 209 -7.10 -14.62 23.62
CA SER A 209 -8.12 -15.35 22.88
C SER A 209 -8.69 -14.55 21.71
N GLU A 210 -8.98 -13.27 21.91
CA GLU A 210 -9.45 -12.37 20.83
C GLU A 210 -8.40 -12.19 19.76
N SER A 211 -7.12 -12.02 20.13
CA SER A 211 -6.03 -11.97 19.17
C SER A 211 -5.99 -13.24 18.29
N LEU A 212 -6.12 -14.44 18.88
CA LEU A 212 -6.17 -15.69 18.12
C LEU A 212 -7.39 -15.78 17.20
N GLN A 213 -8.54 -15.25 17.62
CA GLN A 213 -9.73 -15.18 16.77
C GLN A 213 -9.52 -14.32 15.52
N MET A 214 -8.66 -13.28 15.57
CA MET A 214 -8.33 -12.49 14.39
C MET A 214 -7.65 -13.33 13.30
N PHE A 215 -6.78 -14.26 13.67
CA PHE A 215 -6.15 -15.19 12.73
C PHE A 215 -7.16 -16.16 12.15
N ALA A 216 -7.98 -16.80 13.00
CA ALA A 216 -9.03 -17.72 12.55
C ALA A 216 -10.06 -17.05 11.62
N ALA A 217 -10.33 -15.77 11.83
CA ALA A 217 -11.23 -14.97 11.00
C ALA A 217 -10.59 -14.42 9.72
N GLY A 218 -9.34 -14.74 9.42
CA GLY A 218 -8.63 -14.23 8.23
C GLY A 218 -8.45 -12.71 8.22
N ARG A 219 -8.25 -12.09 9.39
CA ARG A 219 -8.17 -10.64 9.56
C ARG A 219 -6.74 -10.10 9.71
N VAL A 220 -5.73 -10.97 9.77
CA VAL A 220 -4.33 -10.60 10.00
C VAL A 220 -3.53 -10.77 8.72
N PHE A 221 -2.85 -9.71 8.31
CA PHE A 221 -1.96 -9.71 7.15
C PHE A 221 -0.57 -9.24 7.58
N VAL A 222 0.46 -9.87 7.07
CA VAL A 222 1.85 -9.44 7.25
C VAL A 222 2.47 -9.25 5.89
N ASN A 223 3.01 -8.05 5.63
CA ASN A 223 3.56 -7.65 4.34
C ASN A 223 2.58 -7.91 3.19
N GLY A 224 1.31 -7.56 3.40
CA GLY A 224 0.22 -7.72 2.44
C GLY A 224 -0.29 -9.15 2.24
N ARG A 225 0.29 -10.16 2.89
CA ARG A 225 -0.13 -11.58 2.78
C ARG A 225 -0.96 -11.99 4.00
N LEU A 226 -2.08 -12.66 3.76
CA LEU A 226 -2.86 -13.28 4.82
C LEU A 226 -1.98 -14.27 5.59
N THR A 227 -2.00 -14.21 6.92
CA THR A 227 -1.25 -15.14 7.75
C THR A 227 -2.15 -15.82 8.76
N GLU A 228 -2.07 -17.14 8.79
CA GLU A 228 -2.72 -18.01 9.79
C GLU A 228 -1.75 -18.40 10.93
N ASN A 229 -0.43 -18.23 10.69
CA ASN A 229 0.61 -18.55 11.66
C ASN A 229 0.70 -17.45 12.74
N ASN A 230 -0.06 -17.64 13.81
CA ASN A 230 -0.11 -16.75 14.95
C ASN A 230 1.21 -16.68 15.74
N SER A 231 2.06 -17.70 15.65
CA SER A 231 3.35 -17.79 16.35
C SER A 231 4.53 -17.29 15.50
N ARG A 232 4.29 -16.83 14.27
CA ARG A 232 5.31 -16.22 13.42
C ARG A 232 6.07 -15.12 14.19
N PRO A 233 7.42 -15.15 14.22
CA PRO A 233 8.19 -14.05 14.76
C PRO A 233 8.11 -12.85 13.82
N LEU A 234 7.99 -11.65 14.38
CA LEU A 234 8.10 -10.39 13.63
C LEU A 234 9.58 -10.03 13.41
N ALA A 235 9.86 -9.48 12.25
CA ALA A 235 11.13 -8.85 11.92
C ALA A 235 10.95 -7.33 11.81
N VAL A 236 12.01 -6.57 12.11
CA VAL A 236 12.03 -5.11 11.90
C VAL A 236 11.72 -4.81 10.43
N GLY A 237 10.80 -3.86 10.20
CA GLY A 237 10.27 -3.55 8.89
C GLY A 237 8.99 -4.33 8.51
N ASP A 238 8.59 -5.37 9.26
CA ASP A 238 7.33 -6.07 8.99
C ASP A 238 6.14 -5.10 9.14
N VAL A 239 5.28 -5.09 8.11
CA VAL A 239 4.02 -4.34 8.07
C VAL A 239 2.89 -5.29 8.47
N VAL A 240 2.32 -5.08 9.64
CA VAL A 240 1.19 -5.85 10.17
C VAL A 240 -0.10 -5.06 9.96
N ASN A 241 -1.04 -5.61 9.22
CA ASN A 241 -2.38 -5.04 9.06
C ASN A 241 -3.41 -5.95 9.75
N VAL A 242 -4.16 -5.39 10.70
CA VAL A 242 -5.22 -6.07 11.41
C VAL A 242 -6.54 -5.41 11.04
N ARG A 243 -7.38 -6.10 10.24
CA ARG A 243 -8.66 -5.56 9.77
C ARG A 243 -9.55 -5.14 10.94
N GLY A 244 -9.94 -3.85 10.95
CA GLY A 244 -10.74 -3.24 11.98
C GLY A 244 -9.95 -2.56 13.10
N PHE A 245 -8.61 -2.64 13.10
CA PHE A 245 -7.73 -2.02 14.09
C PHE A 245 -6.69 -1.09 13.49
N GLY A 246 -6.22 -1.34 12.25
CA GLY A 246 -5.25 -0.50 11.59
C GLY A 246 -4.01 -1.24 11.10
N LYS A 247 -3.02 -0.45 10.67
CA LYS A 247 -1.73 -0.89 10.16
C LYS A 247 -0.64 -0.49 11.15
N PHE A 248 0.28 -1.41 11.39
CA PHE A 248 1.40 -1.27 12.33
C PHE A 248 2.69 -1.68 11.62
N ILE A 249 3.74 -0.85 11.70
CA ILE A 249 5.07 -1.20 11.19
C ILE A 249 5.98 -1.45 12.38
N PHE A 250 6.59 -2.63 12.46
CA PHE A 250 7.56 -2.93 13.50
C PHE A 250 8.86 -2.18 13.23
N ALA A 251 9.09 -1.08 13.95
CA ALA A 251 10.21 -0.18 13.71
C ALA A 251 11.52 -0.66 14.37
N GLU A 252 11.45 -1.06 15.66
CA GLU A 252 12.66 -1.52 16.38
C GLU A 252 12.34 -2.26 17.68
N GLU A 253 13.30 -3.04 18.15
CA GLU A 253 13.38 -3.54 19.53
C GLU A 253 14.23 -2.57 20.35
N LYS A 254 13.60 -1.84 21.30
CA LYS A 254 14.27 -0.79 22.07
C LYS A 254 15.16 -1.35 23.19
N TYR A 255 14.58 -2.18 24.06
CA TYR A 255 15.28 -2.78 25.20
C TYR A 255 14.54 -3.97 25.77
N THR A 256 15.27 -4.76 26.58
CA THR A 256 14.69 -5.81 27.40
C THR A 256 14.56 -5.34 28.86
N THR A 257 13.37 -5.50 29.44
CA THR A 257 13.13 -5.14 30.84
C THR A 257 13.84 -6.11 31.81
N LYS A 258 14.05 -5.69 33.07
CA LYS A 258 14.60 -6.55 34.14
C LYS A 258 13.82 -7.87 34.34
N LYS A 259 12.54 -7.92 33.92
CA LYS A 259 11.68 -9.10 33.96
C LYS A 259 11.67 -9.92 32.67
N GLY A 260 12.61 -9.68 31.76
CA GLY A 260 12.77 -10.40 30.51
C GLY A 260 11.73 -10.08 29.44
N LYS A 261 10.95 -8.99 29.55
CA LYS A 261 10.04 -8.56 28.48
C LYS A 261 10.77 -7.65 27.51
N LEU A 262 10.46 -7.81 26.22
CA LEU A 262 10.93 -6.96 25.13
C LEU A 262 10.05 -5.70 25.03
N CYS A 263 10.65 -4.55 24.92
CA CYS A 263 10.00 -3.29 24.54
C CYS A 263 10.15 -3.09 23.05
N LEU A 264 9.04 -3.11 22.31
CA LEU A 264 9.00 -2.96 20.86
C LEU A 264 8.34 -1.63 20.50
N ARG A 265 8.92 -0.90 19.54
CA ARG A 265 8.32 0.31 18.96
C ARG A 265 7.69 -0.02 17.62
N PHE A 266 6.46 0.45 17.44
CA PHE A 266 5.71 0.36 16.22
C PHE A 266 5.30 1.76 15.75
N GLU A 267 5.31 1.96 14.43
CA GLU A 267 4.62 3.06 13.78
C GLU A 267 3.16 2.64 13.52
N THR A 268 2.21 3.53 13.81
CA THR A 268 0.79 3.21 13.74
C THR A 268 0.07 4.09 12.74
N PHE A 269 -0.79 3.47 11.93
CA PHE A 269 -1.66 4.12 10.96
C PHE A 269 -3.10 3.65 11.24
N THR A 270 -3.89 4.48 11.87
CA THR A 270 -5.28 4.19 12.26
C THR A 270 -6.27 4.97 11.41
#